data_727d1861866760808a1d77b69660b479
#
_entry.id   727d1861866760808a1d77b69660b479
#
_cell.length_a   1.000
_cell.length_b   1.000
_cell.length_c   1.000
_cell.angle_alpha   90.00
_cell.angle_beta   90.00
_cell.angle_gamma   90.00
#
_symmetry.space_group_name_H-M   'P 1'
#
loop_
_entity.id
_entity.type
_entity.pdbx_description
1 polymer ?
#
loop_
_entity_poly.entity_id
_entity_poly.type
_entity_poly.pdbx_seq_one_letter_code
_entity_poly.pdbx_strand_id
1 'polypeptide(L)'
;VATVCGTRRDFQGYDKAVETLKEAGVIVCENNKLAVHTAIRAIGLDFEEPVKEIRPKTTARIQKTDASEKLLELLSQKPRVINVGLKSFAEVIEAFGCDVVQYDWAPPAGGNVELIKVLNFLRSCREMDIDEANRSVIAKVVASQPVIKDVVPAKSVIKELNEGKVILHAGPPIRFENMPDPVQGSCVGAALFEGWAATEEEARKILASGEVTFIPCHHVKAVGPMGGITSANMPVFVVENQTDGNEAYCTMNEGIGKVLRFGAYSKEVVDRLLWMKDVLGPTLGRAIRSIGGLNVNPLVAKAIAMGDEFHQRNIAASLAFLKEVSPVITKMDMDEKDRYDVIKFLADTDQFFLNIMMATGKAVMDAARQVTDGTIVTAMCRNGVEFGIRISGMGDEWFTAPVNTPQGLYFTGYDGEDVCPDMGDSAITETFGVGGMAMIAAPAVTRFVGAGGYEDALRTSTEMTEITIDRNPNFIIPNWNFQGTCLGIDAR
;
A
#
# COMPACT_ATOMS: atom_id res chain seq x y z
N VAL A 1 17.02 10.97 38.71
CA VAL A 1 18.00 12.07 38.58
C VAL A 1 17.42 13.12 37.67
N ALA A 2 17.53 14.38 38.02
CA ALA A 2 17.01 15.50 37.22
C ALA A 2 17.92 16.74 37.29
N THR A 3 17.71 17.67 36.40
CA THR A 3 18.21 19.03 36.48
C THR A 3 17.05 19.99 36.24
N VAL A 4 17.05 21.12 36.91
CA VAL A 4 16.01 22.14 36.74
C VAL A 4 16.58 23.23 35.84
N CYS A 5 15.97 23.43 34.68
CA CYS A 5 16.25 24.56 33.79
C CYS A 5 15.45 25.77 34.27
N GLY A 6 16.13 26.81 34.72
CA GLY A 6 15.46 28.03 35.18
C GLY A 6 16.41 28.95 35.92
N THR A 7 15.91 30.09 36.34
CA THR A 7 16.63 31.07 37.14
C THR A 7 15.84 31.39 38.40
N ARG A 8 16.50 31.92 39.44
CA ARG A 8 15.85 32.40 40.66
C ARG A 8 14.84 33.52 40.40
N ARG A 9 14.86 34.12 39.21
CA ARG A 9 13.93 35.19 38.82
C ARG A 9 12.69 34.66 38.10
N ASP A 10 12.62 33.37 37.84
CA ASP A 10 11.45 32.78 37.19
C ASP A 10 10.27 32.78 38.16
N PHE A 11 9.10 33.14 37.67
CA PHE A 11 7.89 33.25 38.48
C PHE A 11 7.47 31.91 39.13
N GLN A 12 7.92 30.79 38.55
CA GLN A 12 7.65 29.44 39.08
C GLN A 12 8.50 29.10 40.32
N GLY A 13 9.53 29.89 40.62
CA GLY A 13 10.39 29.71 41.78
C GLY A 13 11.38 28.55 41.63
N TYR A 14 12.55 28.82 41.09
CA TYR A 14 13.63 27.82 40.88
C TYR A 14 13.95 27.03 42.17
N ASP A 15 14.19 27.75 43.29
CA ASP A 15 14.57 27.11 44.54
C ASP A 15 13.46 26.18 45.07
N LYS A 16 12.17 26.58 44.93
CA LYS A 16 11.02 25.77 45.29
C LYS A 16 10.92 24.49 44.44
N ALA A 17 11.15 24.60 43.14
CA ALA A 17 11.14 23.44 42.23
C ALA A 17 12.24 22.43 42.58
N VAL A 18 13.45 22.92 42.90
CA VAL A 18 14.58 22.08 43.33
C VAL A 18 14.27 21.39 44.64
N GLU A 19 13.67 22.09 45.60
CA GLU A 19 13.33 21.55 46.93
C GLU A 19 12.24 20.50 46.83
N THR A 20 11.17 20.75 46.07
CA THR A 20 10.10 19.79 45.82
C THR A 20 10.63 18.48 45.19
N LEU A 21 11.54 18.56 44.23
CA LEU A 21 12.15 17.40 43.64
C LEU A 21 13.04 16.60 44.60
N LYS A 22 13.78 17.31 45.47
CA LYS A 22 14.62 16.67 46.50
C LYS A 22 13.77 15.96 47.57
N GLU A 23 12.68 16.59 48.00
CA GLU A 23 11.71 16.00 48.95
C GLU A 23 11.04 14.73 48.34
N ALA A 24 10.84 14.70 47.03
CA ALA A 24 10.33 13.52 46.34
C ALA A 24 11.41 12.45 46.08
N GLY A 25 12.62 12.59 46.65
CA GLY A 25 13.71 11.63 46.53
C GLY A 25 14.49 11.72 45.22
N VAL A 26 14.31 12.77 44.44
CA VAL A 26 15.04 12.96 43.17
C VAL A 26 16.42 13.55 43.43
N ILE A 27 17.45 12.99 42.86
CA ILE A 27 18.81 13.57 42.84
C ILE A 27 18.82 14.71 41.84
N VAL A 28 18.84 15.94 42.30
CA VAL A 28 18.86 17.14 41.46
C VAL A 28 20.28 17.60 41.26
N CYS A 29 20.72 17.67 39.99
CA CYS A 29 22.05 18.08 39.57
C CYS A 29 22.06 19.51 39.05
N GLU A 30 23.21 20.18 39.15
CA GLU A 30 23.39 21.59 38.71
C GLU A 30 23.28 21.81 37.20
N ASN A 31 23.55 20.78 36.44
CA ASN A 31 23.45 20.84 34.99
C ASN A 31 23.16 19.45 34.39
N ASN A 32 22.74 19.45 33.14
CA ASN A 32 22.33 18.25 32.44
C ASN A 32 23.47 17.22 32.28
N LYS A 33 24.72 17.68 32.06
CA LYS A 33 25.87 16.79 31.96
C LYS A 33 26.06 15.98 33.27
N LEU A 34 25.99 16.67 34.41
CA LEU A 34 26.12 16.02 35.71
C LEU A 34 24.97 15.07 36.01
N ALA A 35 23.75 15.44 35.57
CA ALA A 35 22.58 14.57 35.71
C ALA A 35 22.73 13.27 34.92
N VAL A 36 23.21 13.34 33.68
CA VAL A 36 23.47 12.16 32.84
C VAL A 36 24.56 11.28 33.48
N HIS A 37 25.69 11.86 33.91
CA HIS A 37 26.74 11.09 34.59
C HIS A 37 26.27 10.42 35.88
N THR A 38 25.45 11.12 36.65
CA THR A 38 24.90 10.57 37.90
C THR A 38 23.94 9.42 37.60
N ALA A 39 23.11 9.54 36.56
CA ALA A 39 22.20 8.46 36.15
C ALA A 39 22.95 7.24 35.65
N ILE A 40 24.00 7.40 34.85
CA ILE A 40 24.84 6.31 34.33
C ILE A 40 25.50 5.56 35.50
N ARG A 41 26.06 6.27 36.47
CA ARG A 41 26.66 5.65 37.68
C ARG A 41 25.63 4.94 38.55
N ALA A 42 24.43 5.48 38.66
CA ALA A 42 23.37 4.87 39.45
C ALA A 42 22.92 3.50 38.92
N ILE A 43 23.08 3.24 37.62
CA ILE A 43 22.81 1.93 37.01
C ILE A 43 24.07 1.04 36.90
N GLY A 44 25.17 1.40 37.56
CA GLY A 44 26.39 0.60 37.64
C GLY A 44 27.27 0.66 36.38
N LEU A 45 27.10 1.65 35.51
CA LEU A 45 27.98 1.84 34.36
C LEU A 45 28.99 2.93 34.63
N ASP A 46 30.23 2.74 34.14
CA ASP A 46 31.25 3.77 34.13
C ASP A 46 31.25 4.49 32.76
N PHE A 47 31.49 5.79 32.81
CA PHE A 47 31.59 6.62 31.63
C PHE A 47 32.97 7.31 31.63
N GLU A 48 33.79 6.97 30.64
CA GLU A 48 35.02 7.71 30.38
C GLU A 48 34.71 8.96 29.55
N GLU A 49 35.02 10.15 30.09
CA GLU A 49 34.91 11.38 29.31
C GLU A 49 35.89 11.33 28.15
N PRO A 50 35.43 11.52 26.90
CA PRO A 50 36.37 11.72 25.81
C PRO A 50 37.20 12.94 26.10
N VAL A 51 38.53 12.78 26.10
CA VAL A 51 39.48 13.88 26.27
C VAL A 51 39.20 14.91 25.17
N LYS A 52 38.52 15.99 25.49
CA LYS A 52 38.37 17.12 24.59
C LYS A 52 39.75 17.78 24.41
N GLU A 53 40.37 17.61 23.24
CA GLU A 53 41.41 18.55 22.82
C GLU A 53 40.86 19.96 22.97
N ILE A 54 41.44 20.71 23.90
CA ILE A 54 41.16 22.14 24.05
C ILE A 54 41.82 22.83 22.86
N ARG A 55 41.08 22.92 21.76
CA ARG A 55 41.46 23.82 20.70
C ARG A 55 41.44 25.26 21.27
N PRO A 56 42.53 26.02 21.16
CA PRO A 56 42.51 27.40 21.64
C PRO A 56 41.35 28.13 20.94
N LYS A 57 40.45 28.71 21.73
CA LYS A 57 39.41 29.59 21.20
C LYS A 57 40.09 30.73 20.47
N THR A 58 40.18 30.64 19.15
CA THR A 58 40.40 31.82 18.32
C THR A 58 39.19 32.71 18.61
N THR A 59 39.42 33.81 19.31
CA THR A 59 38.46 34.89 19.44
C THR A 59 38.30 35.49 18.04
N ALA A 60 37.48 34.84 17.20
CA ALA A 60 37.03 35.46 15.99
C ALA A 60 36.28 36.72 16.40
N ARG A 61 36.85 37.91 16.08
CA ARG A 61 36.10 39.16 16.15
C ARG A 61 34.80 38.91 15.40
N ILE A 62 33.66 38.98 16.09
CA ILE A 62 32.38 39.02 15.44
C ILE A 62 32.39 40.25 14.54
N GLN A 63 32.66 40.06 13.26
CA GLN A 63 32.38 41.09 12.28
C GLN A 63 30.88 41.27 12.27
N LYS A 64 30.41 42.50 12.50
CA LYS A 64 29.01 42.83 12.21
C LYS A 64 28.82 42.64 10.72
N THR A 65 28.28 41.49 10.35
CA THR A 65 27.73 41.27 9.02
C THR A 65 26.30 41.79 9.02
N ASP A 66 25.95 42.56 8.03
CA ASP A 66 24.56 42.95 7.81
C ASP A 66 23.70 41.65 7.70
N ALA A 67 22.51 41.69 8.29
CA ALA A 67 21.62 40.57 8.23
C ALA A 67 21.36 40.22 6.76
N SER A 68 21.46 38.92 6.41
CA SER A 68 21.17 38.50 5.03
C SER A 68 19.71 38.85 4.66
N GLU A 69 19.46 39.19 3.40
CA GLU A 69 18.12 39.50 2.91
C GLU A 69 17.12 38.38 3.28
N LYS A 70 17.55 37.11 3.20
CA LYS A 70 16.74 35.96 3.62
C LYS A 70 16.36 35.95 5.10
N LEU A 71 17.25 36.43 5.97
CA LEU A 71 16.96 36.57 7.39
C LEU A 71 15.96 37.70 7.65
N LEU A 72 16.10 38.82 6.96
CA LEU A 72 15.17 39.95 7.05
C LEU A 72 13.81 39.58 6.48
N GLU A 73 13.77 38.84 5.40
CA GLU A 73 12.54 38.28 4.83
C GLU A 73 11.86 37.35 5.82
N LEU A 74 12.57 36.38 6.43
CA LEU A 74 12.05 35.49 7.46
C LEU A 74 11.47 36.26 8.67
N LEU A 75 12.13 37.31 9.12
CA LEU A 75 11.67 38.14 10.23
C LEU A 75 10.49 39.07 9.88
N SER A 76 10.28 39.32 8.58
CA SER A 76 9.16 40.13 8.08
C SER A 76 7.87 39.33 7.86
N GLN A 77 7.97 38.01 7.82
CA GLN A 77 6.84 37.10 7.59
C GLN A 77 6.35 36.52 8.91
N LYS A 78 5.06 36.11 8.93
CA LYS A 78 4.51 35.30 10.02
C LYS A 78 5.24 33.95 10.02
N PRO A 79 5.93 33.57 11.12
CA PRO A 79 6.68 32.33 11.12
C PRO A 79 5.74 31.13 11.01
N ARG A 80 6.15 30.16 10.23
CA ARG A 80 5.56 28.81 10.19
C ARG A 80 6.46 27.88 11.00
N VAL A 81 5.92 27.21 11.99
CA VAL A 81 6.67 26.41 12.96
C VAL A 81 6.33 24.95 12.79
N ILE A 82 7.35 24.10 12.74
CA ILE A 82 7.18 22.65 12.90
C ILE A 82 7.66 22.32 14.31
N ASN A 83 6.76 21.79 15.15
CA ASN A 83 7.10 21.30 16.47
C ASN A 83 7.29 19.78 16.42
N VAL A 84 8.48 19.34 16.84
CA VAL A 84 8.79 17.91 16.99
C VAL A 84 8.99 17.61 18.46
N GLY A 85 8.13 16.83 19.06
CA GLY A 85 8.19 16.49 20.48
C GLY A 85 6.92 16.83 21.25
N LEU A 86 7.07 17.48 22.41
CA LEU A 86 5.93 17.72 23.31
C LEU A 86 4.90 18.68 22.69
N LYS A 87 3.66 18.22 22.61
CA LYS A 87 2.53 18.99 22.07
C LYS A 87 2.30 20.33 22.81
N SER A 88 2.60 20.36 24.12
CA SER A 88 2.49 21.58 24.92
C SER A 88 3.33 22.75 24.40
N PHE A 89 4.41 22.49 23.64
CA PHE A 89 5.18 23.57 23.01
C PHE A 89 4.46 24.13 21.78
N ALA A 90 3.80 23.27 21.00
CA ALA A 90 2.98 23.71 19.87
C ALA A 90 1.80 24.56 20.36
N GLU A 91 1.09 24.12 21.38
CA GLU A 91 -0.06 24.84 21.96
C GLU A 91 0.27 26.26 22.41
N VAL A 92 1.46 26.46 22.98
CA VAL A 92 1.92 27.82 23.38
C VAL A 92 2.15 28.69 22.14
N ILE A 93 2.79 28.16 21.11
CA ILE A 93 3.12 28.92 19.88
C ILE A 93 1.83 29.26 19.12
N GLU A 94 0.88 28.32 19.05
CA GLU A 94 -0.46 28.53 18.48
C GLU A 94 -1.23 29.62 19.22
N ALA A 95 -1.16 29.63 20.55
CA ALA A 95 -1.82 30.66 21.38
C ALA A 95 -1.29 32.08 21.07
N PHE A 96 -0.06 32.20 20.59
CA PHE A 96 0.51 33.45 20.08
C PHE A 96 0.19 33.73 18.61
N GLY A 97 -0.67 32.92 18.01
CA GLY A 97 -1.20 33.11 16.64
C GLY A 97 -0.23 32.71 15.53
N CYS A 98 0.77 31.89 15.81
CA CYS A 98 1.62 31.29 14.77
C CYS A 98 0.98 30.03 14.18
N ASP A 99 1.26 29.77 12.91
CA ASP A 99 0.88 28.51 12.28
C ASP A 99 1.88 27.42 12.71
N VAL A 100 1.39 26.39 13.41
CA VAL A 100 2.21 25.29 13.91
C VAL A 100 1.76 23.98 13.31
N VAL A 101 2.70 23.21 12.80
CA VAL A 101 2.50 21.81 12.47
C VAL A 101 3.12 20.98 13.58
N GLN A 102 2.28 20.24 14.32
CA GLN A 102 2.75 19.28 15.31
C GLN A 102 3.14 17.98 14.60
N TYR A 103 4.38 17.55 14.80
CA TYR A 103 4.86 16.24 14.37
C TYR A 103 4.88 15.29 15.57
N ASP A 104 4.06 14.24 15.52
CA ASP A 104 4.00 13.22 16.55
C ASP A 104 5.17 12.25 16.37
N TRP A 105 6.32 12.64 16.91
CA TRP A 105 7.53 11.83 16.84
C TRP A 105 7.39 10.57 17.70
N ALA A 106 7.69 9.44 17.09
CA ALA A 106 7.90 8.17 17.79
C ALA A 106 9.34 7.69 17.56
N PRO A 107 9.95 7.02 18.56
CA PRO A 107 11.27 6.44 18.36
C PRO A 107 11.22 5.36 17.27
N PRO A 108 12.30 5.17 16.49
CA PRO A 108 12.40 4.08 15.53
C PRO A 108 11.99 2.74 16.16
N ALA A 109 11.29 1.90 15.40
CA ALA A 109 10.79 0.60 15.86
C ALA A 109 9.97 0.66 17.16
N GLY A 110 9.21 1.75 17.39
CA GLY A 110 8.43 1.92 18.62
C GLY A 110 9.25 1.94 19.91
N GLY A 111 10.57 2.19 19.84
CA GLY A 111 11.50 2.17 20.97
C GLY A 111 12.05 0.77 21.32
N ASN A 112 11.76 -0.24 20.51
CA ASN A 112 12.34 -1.57 20.71
C ASN A 112 13.85 -1.55 20.45
N VAL A 113 14.65 -1.75 21.53
CA VAL A 113 16.11 -1.60 21.50
C VAL A 113 16.78 -2.60 20.54
N GLU A 114 16.30 -3.81 20.45
CA GLU A 114 16.88 -4.83 19.56
C GLU A 114 16.61 -4.48 18.09
N LEU A 115 15.41 -4.07 17.77
CA LEU A 115 15.09 -3.59 16.41
C LEU A 115 15.85 -2.31 16.05
N ILE A 116 16.03 -1.38 17.00
CA ILE A 116 16.88 -0.19 16.79
C ILE A 116 18.32 -0.58 16.44
N LYS A 117 18.88 -1.59 17.10
CA LYS A 117 20.22 -2.09 16.78
C LYS A 117 20.29 -2.64 15.35
N VAL A 118 19.27 -3.42 14.94
CA VAL A 118 19.17 -3.96 13.58
C VAL A 118 19.06 -2.84 12.56
N LEU A 119 18.19 -1.86 12.77
CA LEU A 119 18.05 -0.70 11.89
C LEU A 119 19.37 0.11 11.79
N ASN A 120 20.06 0.31 12.90
CA ASN A 120 21.36 0.98 12.89
C ASN A 120 22.43 0.18 12.15
N PHE A 121 22.42 -1.14 12.29
CA PHE A 121 23.29 -2.02 11.52
C PHE A 121 23.03 -1.88 10.01
N LEU A 122 21.77 -2.00 9.58
CA LEU A 122 21.39 -1.85 8.17
C LEU A 122 21.80 -0.50 7.59
N ARG A 123 21.64 0.59 8.36
CA ARG A 123 22.04 1.95 7.94
C ARG A 123 23.57 2.14 7.86
N SER A 124 24.34 1.37 8.61
CA SER A 124 25.81 1.47 8.68
C SER A 124 26.52 0.37 7.90
N CYS A 125 25.80 -0.62 7.39
CA CYS A 125 26.36 -1.73 6.64
C CYS A 125 27.00 -1.19 5.35
N ARG A 126 28.29 -1.47 5.17
CA ARG A 126 29.07 -1.06 3.98
C ARG A 126 29.31 -2.21 3.01
N GLU A 127 28.94 -3.43 3.40
CA GLU A 127 29.05 -4.63 2.58
C GLU A 127 27.89 -4.74 1.57
N MET A 128 26.76 -4.10 1.90
CA MET A 128 25.56 -4.02 1.04
C MET A 128 25.22 -2.53 0.82
N ASP A 129 25.10 -2.10 -0.41
CA ASP A 129 24.56 -0.77 -0.74
C ASP A 129 23.04 -0.88 -0.92
N ILE A 130 22.32 -0.88 0.21
CA ILE A 130 20.84 -0.98 0.22
C ILE A 130 20.21 0.17 -0.58
N ASP A 131 20.78 1.36 -0.52
CA ASP A 131 20.25 2.53 -1.24
C ASP A 131 20.41 2.36 -2.76
N GLU A 132 21.52 1.77 -3.23
CA GLU A 132 21.71 1.43 -4.64
C GLU A 132 20.78 0.29 -5.07
N ALA A 133 20.60 -0.74 -4.23
CA ALA A 133 19.64 -1.81 -4.48
C ALA A 133 18.21 -1.24 -4.60
N ASN A 134 17.81 -0.37 -3.69
CA ASN A 134 16.51 0.29 -3.73
C ASN A 134 16.34 1.17 -4.98
N ARG A 135 17.35 1.95 -5.37
CA ARG A 135 17.33 2.69 -6.65
C ARG A 135 17.18 1.75 -7.85
N SER A 136 17.81 0.58 -7.81
CA SER A 136 17.68 -0.44 -8.87
C SER A 136 16.27 -1.01 -8.93
N VAL A 137 15.59 -1.24 -7.78
CA VAL A 137 14.18 -1.62 -7.74
C VAL A 137 13.32 -0.56 -8.42
N ILE A 138 13.48 0.71 -8.04
CA ILE A 138 12.73 1.82 -8.63
C ILE A 138 12.97 1.93 -10.13
N ALA A 139 14.23 1.83 -10.57
CA ALA A 139 14.57 1.88 -11.99
C ALA A 139 13.88 0.77 -12.81
N LYS A 140 13.78 -0.45 -12.27
CA LYS A 140 13.03 -1.55 -12.89
C LYS A 140 11.54 -1.23 -13.00
N VAL A 141 10.93 -0.72 -11.95
CA VAL A 141 9.50 -0.35 -11.97
C VAL A 141 9.23 0.74 -13.01
N VAL A 142 10.05 1.79 -13.04
CA VAL A 142 9.90 2.93 -13.97
C VAL A 142 10.14 2.50 -15.44
N ALA A 143 11.07 1.59 -15.68
CA ALA A 143 11.39 1.09 -17.02
C ALA A 143 10.41 0.02 -17.54
N SER A 144 9.50 -0.48 -16.69
CA SER A 144 8.60 -1.57 -17.04
C SER A 144 7.64 -1.22 -18.18
N GLN A 145 7.36 -2.21 -19.02
CA GLN A 145 6.43 -2.10 -20.14
C GLN A 145 5.37 -3.21 -20.06
N PRO A 146 4.37 -3.07 -19.18
CA PRO A 146 3.30 -4.04 -19.02
C PRO A 146 2.31 -3.96 -20.20
N VAL A 147 2.00 -5.13 -20.77
CA VAL A 147 1.09 -5.28 -21.90
C VAL A 147 0.05 -6.35 -21.59
N ILE A 148 -1.22 -6.02 -21.75
CA ILE A 148 -2.30 -7.03 -21.71
C ILE A 148 -2.17 -7.86 -22.99
N LYS A 149 -1.93 -9.16 -22.85
CA LYS A 149 -1.70 -10.07 -23.97
C LYS A 149 -2.95 -10.87 -24.37
N ASP A 150 -3.71 -11.28 -23.35
CA ASP A 150 -4.80 -12.21 -23.55
C ASP A 150 -5.77 -12.25 -22.36
N VAL A 151 -6.89 -12.96 -22.53
CA VAL A 151 -7.74 -13.48 -21.49
C VAL A 151 -7.96 -14.95 -21.76
N VAL A 152 -7.57 -15.80 -20.81
CA VAL A 152 -7.59 -17.26 -20.97
C VAL A 152 -8.08 -17.94 -19.67
N PRO A 153 -8.52 -19.21 -19.72
CA PRO A 153 -8.80 -19.97 -18.50
C PRO A 153 -7.54 -20.06 -17.62
N ALA A 154 -7.67 -19.83 -16.32
CA ALA A 154 -6.55 -19.78 -15.38
C ALA A 154 -5.63 -21.01 -15.45
N LYS A 155 -6.23 -22.21 -15.58
CA LYS A 155 -5.48 -23.47 -15.71
C LYS A 155 -4.54 -23.55 -16.92
N SER A 156 -4.75 -22.72 -17.95
CA SER A 156 -3.89 -22.73 -19.15
C SER A 156 -2.56 -22.02 -18.94
N VAL A 157 -2.47 -21.18 -17.90
CA VAL A 157 -1.27 -20.36 -17.58
C VAL A 157 -0.76 -20.59 -16.16
N ILE A 158 -1.57 -21.17 -15.27
CA ILE A 158 -1.21 -21.50 -13.88
C ILE A 158 -1.25 -23.02 -13.73
N LYS A 159 -0.07 -23.65 -13.75
CA LYS A 159 0.07 -25.11 -13.79
C LYS A 159 -0.51 -25.81 -12.55
N GLU A 160 -0.42 -25.17 -11.38
CA GLU A 160 -0.91 -25.69 -10.10
C GLU A 160 -2.42 -25.97 -10.13
N LEU A 161 -3.18 -25.23 -10.94
CA LEU A 161 -4.62 -25.42 -11.13
C LEU A 161 -4.98 -26.70 -11.91
N ASN A 162 -4.00 -27.43 -12.44
CA ASN A 162 -4.19 -28.74 -13.09
C ASN A 162 -3.89 -29.92 -12.14
N GLU A 163 -3.46 -29.68 -10.91
CA GLU A 163 -3.03 -30.70 -9.96
C GLU A 163 -4.17 -31.23 -9.06
N GLY A 164 -5.41 -31.11 -9.51
CA GLY A 164 -6.59 -31.56 -8.76
C GLY A 164 -7.56 -30.43 -8.45
N LYS A 165 -8.20 -30.48 -7.28
CA LYS A 165 -9.08 -29.40 -6.81
C LYS A 165 -8.22 -28.34 -6.12
N VAL A 166 -7.89 -27.27 -6.82
CA VAL A 166 -7.07 -26.17 -6.31
C VAL A 166 -7.86 -24.86 -6.37
N ILE A 167 -7.78 -24.10 -5.32
CA ILE A 167 -8.32 -22.73 -5.21
C ILE A 167 -7.18 -21.79 -4.84
N LEU A 168 -7.00 -20.72 -5.60
CA LEU A 168 -6.16 -19.61 -5.22
C LEU A 168 -6.95 -18.62 -4.36
N HIS A 169 -6.30 -17.97 -3.42
CA HIS A 169 -6.89 -16.97 -2.53
C HIS A 169 -6.00 -15.74 -2.35
N ALA A 170 -6.59 -14.61 -1.96
CA ALA A 170 -5.83 -13.41 -1.60
C ALA A 170 -5.08 -13.57 -0.27
N GLY A 171 -4.02 -12.76 -0.12
CA GLY A 171 -3.26 -12.65 1.11
C GLY A 171 -2.25 -13.77 1.38
N PRO A 172 -1.64 -13.75 2.59
CA PRO A 172 -0.74 -14.80 3.06
C PRO A 172 -1.43 -16.17 3.17
N PRO A 173 -0.68 -17.29 3.29
CA PRO A 173 -1.26 -18.62 3.43
C PRO A 173 -2.26 -18.71 4.58
N ILE A 174 -3.44 -19.29 4.30
CA ILE A 174 -4.50 -19.50 5.29
C ILE A 174 -5.24 -20.81 5.00
N ARG A 175 -5.69 -21.49 6.05
CA ARG A 175 -6.53 -22.69 5.92
C ARG A 175 -7.99 -22.30 5.79
N PHE A 176 -8.77 -23.11 5.09
CA PHE A 176 -10.20 -22.84 4.84
C PHE A 176 -11.00 -22.55 6.12
N GLU A 177 -10.80 -23.33 7.17
CA GLU A 177 -11.49 -23.18 8.45
C GLU A 177 -11.18 -21.86 9.18
N ASN A 178 -10.08 -21.21 8.84
CA ASN A 178 -9.65 -19.92 9.42
C ASN A 178 -10.03 -18.73 8.53
N MET A 179 -10.52 -18.96 7.32
CA MET A 179 -10.95 -17.89 6.42
C MET A 179 -12.20 -17.20 6.97
N PRO A 180 -12.34 -15.87 6.85
CA PRO A 180 -13.57 -15.18 7.22
C PRO A 180 -14.71 -15.55 6.26
N ASP A 181 -15.95 -15.39 6.71
CA ASP A 181 -17.16 -15.78 5.99
C ASP A 181 -17.22 -15.36 4.51
N PRO A 182 -16.86 -14.11 4.13
CA PRO A 182 -16.87 -13.73 2.72
C PRO A 182 -15.88 -14.53 1.87
N VAL A 183 -14.70 -14.87 2.41
CA VAL A 183 -13.70 -15.68 1.69
C VAL A 183 -14.19 -17.13 1.57
N GLN A 184 -14.73 -17.69 2.66
CA GLN A 184 -15.35 -19.04 2.60
C GLN A 184 -16.51 -19.08 1.60
N GLY A 185 -17.38 -18.06 1.59
CA GLY A 185 -18.47 -17.93 0.63
C GLY A 185 -17.97 -17.89 -0.82
N SER A 186 -16.88 -17.16 -1.07
CA SER A 186 -16.22 -17.14 -2.38
C SER A 186 -15.67 -18.52 -2.78
N CYS A 187 -15.11 -19.28 -1.84
CA CYS A 187 -14.66 -20.66 -2.07
C CYS A 187 -15.85 -21.59 -2.41
N VAL A 188 -16.97 -21.44 -1.71
CA VAL A 188 -18.22 -22.17 -2.02
C VAL A 188 -18.67 -21.88 -3.44
N GLY A 189 -18.72 -20.61 -3.83
CA GLY A 189 -19.08 -20.22 -5.20
C GLY A 189 -18.14 -20.79 -6.25
N ALA A 190 -16.83 -20.85 -5.98
CA ALA A 190 -15.86 -21.47 -6.87
C ALA A 190 -16.09 -22.99 -7.00
N ALA A 191 -16.38 -23.69 -5.91
CA ALA A 191 -16.68 -25.13 -5.94
C ALA A 191 -17.95 -25.43 -6.74
N LEU A 192 -18.99 -24.60 -6.62
CA LEU A 192 -20.21 -24.68 -7.43
C LEU A 192 -19.94 -24.39 -8.91
N PHE A 193 -19.17 -23.35 -9.20
CA PHE A 193 -18.76 -22.97 -10.57
C PHE A 193 -17.95 -24.07 -11.27
N GLU A 194 -17.03 -24.70 -10.55
CA GLU A 194 -16.22 -25.81 -11.10
C GLU A 194 -17.01 -27.14 -11.19
N GLY A 195 -18.23 -27.18 -10.66
CA GLY A 195 -19.06 -28.41 -10.63
C GLY A 195 -18.55 -29.47 -9.65
N TRP A 196 -17.75 -29.07 -8.64
CA TRP A 196 -17.33 -30.02 -7.60
C TRP A 196 -18.45 -30.40 -6.64
N ALA A 197 -19.42 -29.53 -6.53
CA ALA A 197 -20.62 -29.71 -5.70
C ALA A 197 -21.88 -29.18 -6.42
N ALA A 198 -23.03 -29.71 -6.08
CA ALA A 198 -24.32 -29.22 -6.57
C ALA A 198 -25.02 -28.28 -5.57
N THR A 199 -24.64 -28.35 -4.29
CA THR A 199 -25.23 -27.57 -3.20
C THR A 199 -24.15 -26.92 -2.34
N GLU A 200 -24.53 -25.86 -1.59
CA GLU A 200 -23.65 -25.23 -0.61
C GLU A 200 -23.14 -26.24 0.43
N GLU A 201 -23.99 -27.10 0.94
CA GLU A 201 -23.62 -28.08 1.96
C GLU A 201 -22.53 -29.04 1.45
N GLU A 202 -22.70 -29.55 0.22
CA GLU A 202 -21.69 -30.40 -0.43
C GLU A 202 -20.40 -29.65 -0.66
N ALA A 203 -20.49 -28.39 -1.14
CA ALA A 203 -19.29 -27.53 -1.34
C ALA A 203 -18.52 -27.36 -0.04
N ARG A 204 -19.19 -26.97 1.05
CA ARG A 204 -18.53 -26.78 2.36
C ARG A 204 -17.89 -28.09 2.88
N LYS A 205 -18.50 -29.23 2.66
CA LYS A 205 -17.92 -30.52 3.02
C LYS A 205 -16.63 -30.82 2.25
N ILE A 206 -16.62 -30.58 0.93
CA ILE A 206 -15.45 -30.78 0.09
C ILE A 206 -14.34 -29.81 0.47
N LEU A 207 -14.65 -28.54 0.68
CA LEU A 207 -13.68 -27.51 1.05
C LEU A 207 -13.02 -27.80 2.41
N ALA A 208 -13.74 -28.36 3.36
CA ALA A 208 -13.25 -28.72 4.70
C ALA A 208 -12.62 -30.11 4.78
N SER A 209 -12.77 -30.96 3.73
CA SER A 209 -12.30 -32.36 3.78
C SER A 209 -10.79 -32.55 3.64
N GLY A 210 -10.07 -31.52 3.18
CA GLY A 210 -8.67 -31.62 2.78
C GLY A 210 -8.44 -32.07 1.35
N GLU A 211 -9.51 -32.31 0.57
CA GLU A 211 -9.41 -32.60 -0.87
C GLU A 211 -9.05 -31.39 -1.72
N VAL A 212 -9.29 -30.18 -1.20
CA VAL A 212 -9.00 -28.92 -1.88
C VAL A 212 -7.71 -28.33 -1.36
N THR A 213 -6.78 -28.03 -2.27
CA THR A 213 -5.56 -27.30 -1.96
C THR A 213 -5.79 -25.81 -2.10
N PHE A 214 -5.41 -25.04 -1.07
CA PHE A 214 -5.50 -23.59 -1.07
C PHE A 214 -4.09 -23.00 -1.23
N ILE A 215 -3.92 -22.13 -2.23
CA ILE A 215 -2.63 -21.51 -2.58
C ILE A 215 -2.80 -19.99 -2.61
N PRO A 216 -1.93 -19.20 -1.96
CA PRO A 216 -1.89 -17.75 -2.15
C PRO A 216 -1.70 -17.38 -3.61
N CYS A 217 -2.52 -16.47 -4.14
CA CYS A 217 -2.37 -15.96 -5.52
C CYS A 217 -0.94 -15.53 -5.82
N HIS A 218 -0.30 -14.84 -4.89
CA HIS A 218 1.08 -14.36 -5.02
C HIS A 218 2.12 -15.46 -5.25
N HIS A 219 1.86 -16.72 -4.84
CA HIS A 219 2.80 -17.83 -5.05
C HIS A 219 2.84 -18.32 -6.50
N VAL A 220 1.80 -18.05 -7.27
CA VAL A 220 1.63 -18.54 -8.65
C VAL A 220 1.48 -17.41 -9.66
N LYS A 221 2.13 -16.28 -9.41
CA LYS A 221 2.11 -15.07 -10.26
C LYS A 221 0.71 -14.47 -10.45
N ALA A 222 -0.22 -14.74 -9.56
CA ALA A 222 -1.59 -14.22 -9.60
C ALA A 222 -1.84 -13.22 -8.49
N VAL A 223 -2.93 -12.49 -8.61
CA VAL A 223 -3.51 -11.61 -7.60
C VAL A 223 -5.02 -11.60 -7.74
N GLY A 224 -5.74 -11.29 -6.65
CA GLY A 224 -7.19 -11.18 -6.69
C GLY A 224 -7.75 -10.16 -5.71
N PRO A 225 -8.75 -9.36 -6.12
CA PRO A 225 -9.39 -8.40 -5.21
C PRO A 225 -10.27 -9.12 -4.20
N MET A 226 -10.41 -8.55 -3.00
CA MET A 226 -11.24 -9.06 -1.91
C MET A 226 -10.89 -10.53 -1.57
N GLY A 227 -11.82 -11.48 -1.62
CA GLY A 227 -11.51 -12.90 -1.39
C GLY A 227 -10.41 -13.46 -2.31
N GLY A 228 -10.23 -12.85 -3.47
CA GLY A 228 -9.17 -13.19 -4.44
C GLY A 228 -9.26 -14.59 -5.02
N ILE A 229 -10.45 -15.20 -4.94
CA ILE A 229 -10.64 -16.60 -5.33
C ILE A 229 -10.50 -16.77 -6.84
N THR A 230 -9.59 -17.66 -7.21
CA THR A 230 -9.39 -18.09 -8.60
C THR A 230 -9.36 -19.61 -8.67
N SER A 231 -10.16 -20.19 -9.56
CA SER A 231 -10.20 -21.63 -9.82
C SER A 231 -9.85 -21.94 -11.29
N ALA A 232 -9.71 -23.21 -11.60
CA ALA A 232 -9.11 -23.69 -12.87
C ALA A 232 -9.76 -23.12 -14.14
N ASN A 233 -11.10 -23.04 -14.18
CA ASN A 233 -11.83 -22.61 -15.38
C ASN A 233 -12.21 -21.12 -15.37
N MET A 234 -11.88 -20.35 -14.34
CA MET A 234 -12.10 -18.90 -14.33
C MET A 234 -11.20 -18.21 -15.35
N PRO A 235 -11.73 -17.28 -16.16
CA PRO A 235 -10.90 -16.52 -17.08
C PRO A 235 -10.05 -15.49 -16.32
N VAL A 236 -8.78 -15.40 -16.72
CA VAL A 236 -7.82 -14.46 -16.16
C VAL A 236 -7.21 -13.59 -17.26
N PHE A 237 -6.95 -12.32 -16.96
CA PHE A 237 -6.07 -11.49 -17.75
C PHE A 237 -4.64 -12.02 -17.67
N VAL A 238 -3.96 -12.03 -18.81
CA VAL A 238 -2.53 -12.26 -18.92
C VAL A 238 -1.85 -10.93 -19.21
N VAL A 239 -1.07 -10.44 -18.24
CA VAL A 239 -0.26 -9.24 -18.41
C VAL A 239 1.21 -9.63 -18.42
N GLU A 240 1.88 -9.33 -19.52
CA GLU A 240 3.32 -9.52 -19.71
C GLU A 240 4.06 -8.20 -19.42
N ASN A 241 5.03 -8.20 -18.53
CA ASN A 241 6.02 -7.15 -18.48
C ASN A 241 7.09 -7.39 -19.54
N GLN A 242 6.98 -6.74 -20.69
CA GLN A 242 7.86 -6.95 -21.83
C GLN A 242 9.33 -6.60 -21.56
N THR A 243 9.60 -5.75 -20.57
CA THR A 243 10.96 -5.39 -20.19
C THR A 243 11.71 -6.57 -19.57
N ASP A 244 11.04 -7.35 -18.72
CA ASP A 244 11.64 -8.47 -18.00
C ASP A 244 11.17 -9.84 -18.50
N GLY A 245 10.14 -9.90 -19.35
CA GLY A 245 9.62 -11.12 -19.99
C GLY A 245 8.81 -12.02 -19.06
N ASN A 246 8.37 -11.50 -17.90
CA ASN A 246 7.54 -12.23 -16.97
C ASN A 246 6.06 -11.85 -17.10
N GLU A 247 5.19 -12.76 -16.65
CA GLU A 247 3.73 -12.59 -16.71
C GLU A 247 3.11 -12.60 -15.32
N ALA A 248 1.92 -11.99 -15.22
CA ALA A 248 1.05 -12.10 -14.06
C ALA A 248 -0.43 -12.18 -14.45
N TYR A 249 -1.24 -12.65 -13.53
CA TYR A 249 -2.61 -13.04 -13.78
C TYR A 249 -3.58 -12.45 -12.75
N CYS A 250 -4.77 -12.07 -13.21
CA CYS A 250 -5.89 -11.69 -12.33
C CYS A 250 -7.22 -12.07 -12.99
N THR A 251 -8.17 -12.55 -12.21
CA THR A 251 -9.54 -12.77 -12.70
C THR A 251 -10.16 -11.47 -13.21
N MET A 252 -11.20 -11.56 -14.02
CA MET A 252 -11.93 -10.38 -14.47
C MET A 252 -12.85 -9.84 -13.37
N ASN A 253 -13.10 -8.53 -13.38
CA ASN A 253 -14.06 -7.90 -12.50
C ASN A 253 -15.49 -8.35 -12.83
N GLU A 254 -16.22 -8.79 -11.84
CA GLU A 254 -17.57 -9.36 -11.96
C GLU A 254 -18.70 -8.29 -11.95
N GLY A 255 -18.36 -7.02 -11.91
CA GLY A 255 -19.31 -5.92 -11.74
C GLY A 255 -19.55 -5.58 -10.26
N ILE A 256 -20.69 -4.92 -9.99
CA ILE A 256 -21.09 -4.46 -8.64
C ILE A 256 -22.28 -5.30 -8.14
N GLY A 257 -22.48 -5.33 -6.83
CA GLY A 257 -23.58 -6.01 -6.14
C GLY A 257 -23.21 -7.39 -5.64
N LYS A 258 -24.10 -8.37 -5.83
CA LYS A 258 -23.83 -9.77 -5.43
C LYS A 258 -22.86 -10.40 -6.41
N VAL A 259 -21.61 -10.55 -5.97
CA VAL A 259 -20.49 -11.09 -6.77
C VAL A 259 -19.63 -12.02 -5.93
N LEU A 260 -18.91 -12.93 -6.58
CA LEU A 260 -18.10 -13.94 -5.91
C LEU A 260 -17.06 -13.32 -4.99
N ARG A 261 -16.34 -12.28 -5.45
CA ARG A 261 -15.27 -11.65 -4.66
C ARG A 261 -15.74 -11.08 -3.33
N PHE A 262 -17.02 -10.78 -3.17
CA PHE A 262 -17.64 -10.34 -1.91
C PHE A 262 -18.29 -11.47 -1.11
N GLY A 263 -18.05 -12.73 -1.49
CA GLY A 263 -18.54 -13.89 -0.77
C GLY A 263 -19.91 -14.41 -1.21
N ALA A 264 -20.50 -13.86 -2.29
CA ALA A 264 -21.78 -14.34 -2.79
C ALA A 264 -21.61 -15.57 -3.70
N TYR A 265 -22.51 -16.54 -3.58
CA TYR A 265 -22.48 -17.81 -4.32
C TYR A 265 -23.86 -18.27 -4.81
N SER A 266 -24.83 -17.34 -4.93
CA SER A 266 -26.16 -17.67 -5.47
C SER A 266 -26.07 -18.17 -6.91
N LYS A 267 -27.14 -18.82 -7.39
CA LYS A 267 -27.23 -19.26 -8.78
C LYS A 267 -26.92 -18.14 -9.78
N GLU A 268 -27.40 -16.93 -9.52
CA GLU A 268 -27.11 -15.74 -10.35
C GLU A 268 -25.62 -15.45 -10.45
N VAL A 269 -24.88 -15.59 -9.34
CA VAL A 269 -23.41 -15.39 -9.31
C VAL A 269 -22.72 -16.47 -10.14
N VAL A 270 -23.09 -17.72 -9.95
CA VAL A 270 -22.51 -18.84 -10.72
C VAL A 270 -22.84 -18.73 -12.21
N ASP A 271 -24.08 -18.39 -12.57
CA ASP A 271 -24.48 -18.16 -13.97
C ASP A 271 -23.67 -17.03 -14.62
N ARG A 272 -23.38 -15.95 -13.87
CA ARG A 272 -22.51 -14.85 -14.33
C ARG A 272 -21.08 -15.33 -14.56
N LEU A 273 -20.51 -16.10 -13.65
CA LEU A 273 -19.17 -16.66 -13.82
C LEU A 273 -19.10 -17.60 -15.04
N LEU A 274 -20.13 -18.41 -15.28
CA LEU A 274 -20.23 -19.25 -16.49
C LEU A 274 -20.29 -18.39 -17.75
N TRP A 275 -21.10 -17.32 -17.77
CA TRP A 275 -21.11 -16.37 -18.88
C TRP A 275 -19.76 -15.68 -19.08
N MET A 276 -19.08 -15.30 -18.01
CA MET A 276 -17.73 -14.73 -18.10
C MET A 276 -16.74 -15.74 -18.68
N LYS A 277 -16.84 -17.01 -18.31
CA LYS A 277 -16.02 -18.10 -18.85
C LYS A 277 -16.29 -18.37 -20.32
N ASP A 278 -17.57 -18.45 -20.70
CA ASP A 278 -17.95 -18.94 -22.03
C ASP A 278 -18.08 -17.83 -23.09
N VAL A 279 -18.34 -16.58 -22.66
CA VAL A 279 -18.59 -15.44 -23.57
C VAL A 279 -17.59 -14.31 -23.37
N LEU A 280 -17.56 -13.69 -22.17
CA LEU A 280 -16.79 -12.47 -21.94
C LEU A 280 -15.27 -12.69 -22.11
N GLY A 281 -14.72 -13.71 -21.44
CA GLY A 281 -13.29 -14.02 -21.49
C GLY A 281 -12.81 -14.33 -22.91
N PRO A 282 -13.41 -15.30 -23.63
CA PRO A 282 -13.04 -15.60 -25.00
C PRO A 282 -13.15 -14.41 -25.96
N THR A 283 -14.18 -13.56 -25.77
CA THR A 283 -14.36 -12.35 -26.59
C THR A 283 -13.25 -11.33 -26.36
N LEU A 284 -12.96 -11.03 -25.09
CA LEU A 284 -11.86 -10.12 -24.73
C LEU A 284 -10.50 -10.67 -25.17
N GLY A 285 -10.23 -11.95 -24.98
CA GLY A 285 -8.99 -12.58 -25.44
C GLY A 285 -8.79 -12.44 -26.95
N ARG A 286 -9.82 -12.72 -27.75
CA ARG A 286 -9.79 -12.50 -29.20
C ARG A 286 -9.57 -11.03 -29.57
N ALA A 287 -10.27 -10.10 -28.88
CA ALA A 287 -10.12 -8.68 -29.14
C ALA A 287 -8.69 -8.20 -28.87
N ILE A 288 -8.14 -8.54 -27.71
CA ILE A 288 -6.79 -8.13 -27.29
C ILE A 288 -5.73 -8.72 -28.25
N ARG A 289 -5.81 -9.99 -28.59
CA ARG A 289 -4.87 -10.61 -29.54
C ARG A 289 -4.95 -9.97 -30.91
N SER A 290 -6.14 -9.60 -31.40
CA SER A 290 -6.30 -9.02 -32.75
C SER A 290 -5.70 -7.61 -32.87
N ILE A 291 -5.56 -6.88 -31.75
CA ILE A 291 -4.86 -5.57 -31.73
C ILE A 291 -3.36 -5.70 -31.38
N GLY A 292 -2.85 -6.93 -31.21
CA GLY A 292 -1.45 -7.18 -30.88
C GLY A 292 -1.09 -6.97 -29.39
N GLY A 293 -2.08 -6.94 -28.51
CA GLY A 293 -1.93 -6.58 -27.10
C GLY A 293 -2.19 -5.10 -26.83
N LEU A 294 -2.27 -4.72 -25.57
CA LEU A 294 -2.58 -3.35 -25.16
C LEU A 294 -1.60 -2.88 -24.06
N ASN A 295 -0.77 -1.88 -24.38
CA ASN A 295 0.15 -1.30 -23.41
C ASN A 295 -0.62 -0.56 -22.32
N VAL A 296 -0.31 -0.88 -21.06
CA VAL A 296 -1.04 -0.38 -19.89
C VAL A 296 -0.58 1.02 -19.48
N ASN A 297 0.72 1.32 -19.53
CA ASN A 297 1.27 2.58 -19.03
C ASN A 297 0.60 3.84 -19.63
N PRO A 298 0.35 3.94 -20.95
CA PRO A 298 -0.34 5.09 -21.51
C PRO A 298 -1.79 5.24 -21.03
N LEU A 299 -2.49 4.12 -20.78
CA LEU A 299 -3.85 4.14 -20.24
C LEU A 299 -3.84 4.65 -18.81
N VAL A 300 -2.91 4.17 -17.97
CA VAL A 300 -2.74 4.60 -16.57
C VAL A 300 -2.41 6.09 -16.51
N ALA A 301 -1.39 6.54 -17.25
CA ALA A 301 -1.00 7.95 -17.27
C ALA A 301 -2.16 8.87 -17.67
N LYS A 302 -2.93 8.50 -18.67
CA LYS A 302 -4.11 9.24 -19.11
C LYS A 302 -5.22 9.26 -18.06
N ALA A 303 -5.50 8.11 -17.46
CA ALA A 303 -6.59 7.99 -16.48
C ALA A 303 -6.29 8.72 -15.16
N ILE A 304 -5.03 8.73 -14.70
CA ILE A 304 -4.58 9.57 -13.57
C ILE A 304 -4.87 11.05 -13.86
N ALA A 305 -4.52 11.53 -15.05
CA ALA A 305 -4.81 12.90 -15.44
C ALA A 305 -6.31 13.21 -15.54
N MET A 306 -7.16 12.19 -15.65
CA MET A 306 -8.62 12.28 -15.70
C MET A 306 -9.29 12.03 -14.34
N GLY A 307 -8.53 11.77 -13.27
CA GLY A 307 -9.05 11.65 -11.93
C GLY A 307 -9.22 10.22 -11.41
N ASP A 308 -8.59 9.22 -12.00
CA ASP A 308 -8.49 7.87 -11.42
C ASP A 308 -7.24 7.75 -10.52
N GLU A 309 -7.35 6.96 -9.43
CA GLU A 309 -6.21 6.59 -8.58
C GLU A 309 -5.89 5.08 -8.64
N PHE A 310 -6.77 4.27 -9.25
CA PHE A 310 -6.59 2.84 -9.56
C PHE A 310 -6.77 1.84 -8.42
N HIS A 311 -7.26 2.23 -7.27
CA HIS A 311 -7.71 1.28 -6.26
C HIS A 311 -9.24 1.36 -6.11
N GLN A 312 -9.76 2.51 -5.74
CA GLN A 312 -11.20 2.73 -5.59
C GLN A 312 -11.85 3.28 -6.86
N ARG A 313 -11.10 4.06 -7.65
CA ARG A 313 -11.61 4.72 -8.85
C ARG A 313 -10.82 4.28 -10.08
N ASN A 314 -11.53 3.64 -11.01
CA ASN A 314 -10.99 3.11 -12.27
C ASN A 314 -11.86 3.49 -13.48
N ILE A 315 -12.68 4.54 -13.36
CA ILE A 315 -13.71 4.89 -14.35
C ILE A 315 -13.07 5.29 -15.69
N ALA A 316 -12.10 6.21 -15.64
CA ALA A 316 -11.46 6.70 -16.85
C ALA A 316 -10.66 5.61 -17.56
N ALA A 317 -10.00 4.73 -16.79
CA ALA A 317 -9.27 3.60 -17.32
C ALA A 317 -10.20 2.54 -17.92
N SER A 318 -11.33 2.22 -17.27
CA SER A 318 -12.34 1.28 -17.78
C SER A 318 -12.93 1.78 -19.11
N LEU A 319 -13.26 3.07 -19.19
CA LEU A 319 -13.73 3.70 -20.43
C LEU A 319 -12.64 3.71 -21.53
N ALA A 320 -11.39 3.96 -21.16
CA ALA A 320 -10.29 3.91 -22.11
C ALA A 320 -10.06 2.49 -22.66
N PHE A 321 -10.14 1.48 -21.80
CA PHE A 321 -10.07 0.08 -22.20
C PHE A 321 -11.23 -0.30 -23.14
N LEU A 322 -12.48 0.04 -22.77
CA LEU A 322 -13.66 -0.16 -23.62
C LEU A 322 -13.47 0.48 -25.00
N LYS A 323 -12.95 1.70 -25.06
CA LYS A 323 -12.66 2.40 -26.32
C LYS A 323 -11.72 1.64 -27.23
N GLU A 324 -10.70 0.97 -26.68
CA GLU A 324 -9.72 0.19 -27.46
C GLU A 324 -10.33 -1.14 -27.96
N VAL A 325 -11.12 -1.84 -27.15
CA VAL A 325 -11.63 -3.17 -27.51
C VAL A 325 -12.96 -3.14 -28.26
N SER A 326 -13.83 -2.17 -28.05
CA SER A 326 -15.18 -2.16 -28.65
C SER A 326 -15.20 -2.08 -30.19
N PRO A 327 -14.31 -1.32 -30.88
CA PRO A 327 -14.27 -1.32 -32.36
C PRO A 327 -13.93 -2.68 -32.96
N VAL A 328 -13.17 -3.49 -32.21
CA VAL A 328 -12.80 -4.85 -32.61
C VAL A 328 -13.95 -5.80 -32.35
N ILE A 329 -14.53 -5.76 -31.15
CA ILE A 329 -15.66 -6.61 -30.75
C ILE A 329 -16.86 -6.41 -31.71
N THR A 330 -17.15 -5.18 -32.16
CA THR A 330 -18.23 -4.88 -33.10
C THR A 330 -18.06 -5.55 -34.47
N LYS A 331 -16.81 -5.88 -34.86
CA LYS A 331 -16.49 -6.54 -36.12
C LYS A 331 -16.33 -8.05 -36.01
N MET A 332 -16.37 -8.61 -34.80
CA MET A 332 -16.22 -10.06 -34.60
C MET A 332 -17.42 -10.82 -35.14
N ASP A 333 -17.14 -11.99 -35.71
CA ASP A 333 -18.18 -12.99 -35.96
C ASP A 333 -18.58 -13.64 -34.62
N MET A 334 -19.73 -13.26 -34.10
CA MET A 334 -20.33 -13.73 -32.85
C MET A 334 -21.82 -13.38 -32.79
N ASP A 335 -22.56 -14.04 -31.90
CA ASP A 335 -23.96 -13.75 -31.66
C ASP A 335 -24.17 -12.27 -31.31
N GLU A 336 -25.25 -11.67 -31.83
CA GLU A 336 -25.55 -10.23 -31.66
C GLU A 336 -25.87 -9.90 -30.21
N LYS A 337 -26.61 -10.79 -29.53
CA LYS A 337 -26.94 -10.64 -28.12
C LYS A 337 -25.67 -10.70 -27.24
N ASP A 338 -24.80 -11.67 -27.48
CA ASP A 338 -23.54 -11.80 -26.76
C ASP A 338 -22.64 -10.58 -26.97
N ARG A 339 -22.56 -10.07 -28.21
CA ARG A 339 -21.85 -8.82 -28.53
C ARG A 339 -22.39 -7.62 -27.73
N TYR A 340 -23.71 -7.48 -27.70
CA TYR A 340 -24.36 -6.42 -26.94
C TYR A 340 -24.09 -6.56 -25.44
N ASP A 341 -24.27 -7.78 -24.91
CA ASP A 341 -24.10 -8.06 -23.48
C ASP A 341 -22.64 -7.80 -23.02
N VAL A 342 -21.64 -8.17 -23.82
CA VAL A 342 -20.23 -7.88 -23.53
C VAL A 342 -19.94 -6.38 -23.51
N ILE A 343 -20.36 -5.64 -24.54
CA ILE A 343 -20.11 -4.19 -24.60
C ILE A 343 -20.86 -3.47 -23.45
N LYS A 344 -22.10 -3.88 -23.21
CA LYS A 344 -22.90 -3.30 -22.12
C LYS A 344 -22.28 -3.57 -20.76
N PHE A 345 -21.83 -4.81 -20.50
CA PHE A 345 -21.18 -5.17 -19.24
C PHE A 345 -19.92 -4.32 -18.98
N LEU A 346 -19.08 -4.12 -20.00
CA LEU A 346 -17.89 -3.28 -19.91
C LEU A 346 -18.26 -1.80 -19.66
N ALA A 347 -19.33 -1.31 -20.31
CA ALA A 347 -19.80 0.06 -20.14
C ALA A 347 -20.40 0.32 -18.74
N ASP A 348 -21.05 -0.67 -18.16
CA ASP A 348 -21.73 -0.59 -16.86
C ASP A 348 -20.76 -0.87 -15.67
N THR A 349 -19.53 -1.33 -15.94
CA THR A 349 -18.59 -1.75 -14.88
C THR A 349 -17.47 -0.74 -14.71
N ASP A 350 -17.71 0.31 -13.94
CA ASP A 350 -16.76 1.39 -13.68
C ASP A 350 -15.39 0.93 -13.13
N GLN A 351 -15.38 -0.17 -12.39
CA GLN A 351 -14.15 -0.73 -11.78
C GLN A 351 -13.53 -1.87 -12.60
N PHE A 352 -13.92 -2.05 -13.86
CA PHE A 352 -13.43 -3.18 -14.67
C PHE A 352 -11.91 -3.20 -14.78
N PHE A 353 -11.28 -2.04 -14.89
CA PHE A 353 -9.84 -1.93 -15.04
C PHE A 353 -9.02 -2.27 -13.78
N LEU A 354 -9.62 -2.30 -12.59
CA LEU A 354 -8.92 -2.64 -11.34
C LEU A 354 -8.16 -3.97 -11.44
N ASN A 355 -8.80 -5.00 -11.97
CA ASN A 355 -8.20 -6.33 -12.09
C ASN A 355 -7.02 -6.35 -13.08
N ILE A 356 -7.12 -5.57 -14.15
CA ILE A 356 -6.01 -5.34 -15.10
C ILE A 356 -4.87 -4.62 -14.40
N MET A 357 -5.18 -3.58 -13.62
CA MET A 357 -4.17 -2.83 -12.88
C MET A 357 -3.47 -3.70 -11.84
N MET A 358 -4.20 -4.57 -11.16
CA MET A 358 -3.63 -5.52 -10.21
C MET A 358 -2.67 -6.50 -10.88
N ALA A 359 -3.06 -7.11 -12.00
CA ALA A 359 -2.16 -7.97 -12.78
C ALA A 359 -0.93 -7.21 -13.27
N THR A 360 -1.11 -5.94 -13.67
CA THR A 360 -0.01 -5.05 -14.08
C THR A 360 0.96 -4.81 -12.93
N GLY A 361 0.47 -4.38 -11.78
CA GLY A 361 1.30 -4.19 -10.59
C GLY A 361 2.06 -5.47 -10.21
N LYS A 362 1.36 -6.61 -10.26
CA LYS A 362 1.97 -7.93 -9.98
C LYS A 362 3.09 -8.28 -10.95
N ALA A 363 2.90 -8.13 -12.26
CA ALA A 363 3.93 -8.42 -13.26
C ALA A 363 5.18 -7.55 -13.05
N VAL A 364 5.00 -6.27 -12.80
CA VAL A 364 6.11 -5.33 -12.58
C VAL A 364 6.81 -5.59 -11.26
N MET A 365 6.06 -5.73 -10.16
CA MET A 365 6.63 -5.89 -8.83
C MET A 365 7.28 -7.26 -8.62
N ASP A 366 6.85 -8.31 -9.32
CA ASP A 366 7.53 -9.61 -9.29
C ASP A 366 8.92 -9.55 -9.96
N ALA A 367 9.08 -8.78 -11.03
CA ALA A 367 10.39 -8.53 -11.63
C ALA A 367 11.28 -7.69 -10.69
N ALA A 368 10.71 -6.63 -10.10
CA ALA A 368 11.41 -5.77 -9.16
C ALA A 368 11.84 -6.51 -7.88
N ARG A 369 11.06 -7.48 -7.40
CA ARG A 369 11.35 -8.32 -6.24
C ARG A 369 12.63 -9.15 -6.38
N GLN A 370 13.09 -9.41 -7.61
CA GLN A 370 14.32 -10.17 -7.85
C GLN A 370 15.61 -9.37 -7.57
N VAL A 371 15.53 -8.07 -7.33
CA VAL A 371 16.68 -7.26 -6.93
C VAL A 371 17.07 -7.65 -5.50
N THR A 372 18.29 -8.15 -5.33
CA THR A 372 18.83 -8.53 -4.02
C THR A 372 19.21 -7.31 -3.18
N ASP A 373 19.32 -7.51 -1.87
CA ASP A 373 19.80 -6.53 -0.89
C ASP A 373 18.92 -5.26 -0.76
N GLY A 374 17.72 -5.26 -1.38
CA GLY A 374 16.77 -4.17 -1.28
C GLY A 374 15.82 -4.29 -0.08
N THR A 375 15.19 -3.17 0.28
CA THR A 375 14.18 -3.09 1.35
C THR A 375 12.83 -2.57 0.87
N ILE A 376 12.61 -2.54 -0.45
CA ILE A 376 11.36 -2.06 -1.04
C ILE A 376 10.27 -3.12 -0.90
N VAL A 377 9.12 -2.71 -0.40
CA VAL A 377 7.91 -3.53 -0.34
C VAL A 377 7.39 -3.80 -1.76
N THR A 378 7.35 -5.06 -2.15
CA THR A 378 6.97 -5.50 -3.49
C THR A 378 5.61 -6.18 -3.56
N ALA A 379 5.02 -6.52 -2.43
CA ALA A 379 3.64 -6.96 -2.31
C ALA A 379 3.09 -6.54 -0.95
N MET A 380 1.83 -6.14 -0.93
CA MET A 380 1.00 -5.95 0.25
C MET A 380 -0.34 -6.65 0.01
N CYS A 381 -0.78 -7.47 0.96
CA CYS A 381 -2.02 -8.21 0.79
C CYS A 381 -2.63 -8.62 2.14
N ARG A 382 -3.88 -9.01 2.13
CA ARG A 382 -4.65 -9.36 3.34
C ARG A 382 -5.54 -10.56 3.04
N ASN A 383 -5.66 -11.47 4.01
CA ASN A 383 -6.51 -12.65 3.89
C ASN A 383 -7.75 -12.59 4.81
N GLY A 384 -7.99 -11.45 5.46
CA GLY A 384 -9.07 -11.27 6.44
C GLY A 384 -8.69 -11.67 7.87
N VAL A 385 -7.48 -12.17 8.10
CA VAL A 385 -6.90 -12.50 9.41
C VAL A 385 -5.52 -11.86 9.58
N GLU A 386 -4.70 -11.97 8.54
CA GLU A 386 -3.34 -11.45 8.51
C GLU A 386 -3.16 -10.45 7.35
N PHE A 387 -2.42 -9.39 7.65
CA PHE A 387 -1.77 -8.53 6.67
C PHE A 387 -0.38 -9.09 6.39
N GLY A 388 0.00 -9.18 5.13
CA GLY A 388 1.30 -9.68 4.72
C GLY A 388 1.99 -8.77 3.74
N ILE A 389 3.32 -8.64 3.89
CA ILE A 389 4.18 -7.97 2.91
C ILE A 389 5.25 -8.91 2.39
N ARG A 390 5.74 -8.59 1.19
CA ARG A 390 6.97 -9.14 0.63
C ARG A 390 7.92 -8.01 0.30
N ILE A 391 9.22 -8.27 0.45
CA ILE A 391 10.28 -7.27 0.31
C ILE A 391 11.24 -7.73 -0.78
N SER A 392 11.82 -6.79 -1.52
CA SER A 392 12.84 -7.07 -2.53
C SER A 392 14.04 -7.79 -1.90
N GLY A 393 14.57 -8.78 -2.63
CA GLY A 393 15.71 -9.57 -2.17
C GLY A 393 15.40 -10.65 -1.12
N MET A 394 14.17 -10.71 -0.59
CA MET A 394 13.79 -11.70 0.45
C MET A 394 13.07 -12.93 -0.14
N GLY A 395 13.14 -13.15 -1.45
CA GLY A 395 12.55 -14.33 -2.11
C GLY A 395 11.05 -14.40 -1.93
N ASP A 396 10.54 -15.58 -1.54
CA ASP A 396 9.11 -15.85 -1.36
C ASP A 396 8.64 -15.72 0.11
N GLU A 397 9.47 -15.16 0.97
CA GLU A 397 9.17 -15.00 2.39
C GLU A 397 8.03 -13.97 2.62
N TRP A 398 7.16 -14.28 3.57
CA TRP A 398 6.10 -13.42 4.05
C TRP A 398 6.43 -12.83 5.42
N PHE A 399 6.25 -11.55 5.57
CA PHE A 399 6.25 -10.89 6.87
C PHE A 399 4.82 -10.52 7.20
N THR A 400 4.27 -11.12 8.26
CA THR A 400 2.84 -11.01 8.58
C THR A 400 2.59 -10.33 9.93
N ALA A 401 1.43 -9.70 10.03
CA ALA A 401 0.88 -9.14 11.26
C ALA A 401 -0.64 -9.30 11.24
N PRO A 402 -1.33 -9.20 12.39
CA PRO A 402 -2.78 -9.16 12.40
C PRO A 402 -3.33 -8.04 11.49
N VAL A 403 -4.37 -8.35 10.72
CA VAL A 403 -5.00 -7.38 9.84
C VAL A 403 -5.89 -6.41 10.61
N ASN A 404 -5.94 -5.16 10.17
CA ASN A 404 -6.84 -4.16 10.71
C ASN A 404 -8.27 -4.33 10.14
N THR A 405 -9.26 -3.91 10.93
CA THR A 405 -10.63 -3.71 10.45
C THR A 405 -10.72 -2.30 9.86
N PRO A 406 -11.15 -2.15 8.60
CA PRO A 406 -11.30 -0.84 7.98
C PRO A 406 -12.33 0.02 8.72
N GLN A 407 -12.04 1.32 8.85
CA GLN A 407 -12.99 2.30 9.33
C GLN A 407 -13.48 3.16 8.16
N GLY A 408 -14.77 3.34 8.02
CA GLY A 408 -15.37 4.08 6.91
C GLY A 408 -16.85 4.37 7.15
N LEU A 409 -17.54 4.76 6.08
CA LEU A 409 -18.98 4.97 6.11
C LEU A 409 -19.69 3.61 5.96
N TYR A 410 -20.65 3.35 6.82
CA TYR A 410 -21.48 2.15 6.77
C TYR A 410 -22.79 2.42 6.03
N PHE A 411 -23.33 1.39 5.39
CA PHE A 411 -24.67 1.46 4.85
C PHE A 411 -25.70 1.55 5.99
N THR A 412 -26.86 2.13 5.70
CA THR A 412 -27.94 2.25 6.70
C THR A 412 -28.31 0.88 7.27
N GLY A 413 -28.22 0.74 8.59
CA GLY A 413 -28.54 -0.49 9.31
C GLY A 413 -27.35 -1.41 9.57
N TYR A 414 -26.14 -0.98 9.21
CA TYR A 414 -24.87 -1.68 9.50
C TYR A 414 -23.98 -0.79 10.36
N ASP A 415 -23.11 -1.40 11.16
CA ASP A 415 -22.15 -0.73 12.02
C ASP A 415 -20.78 -1.44 12.03
N GLY A 416 -19.90 -1.04 12.97
CA GLY A 416 -18.54 -1.61 13.07
C GLY A 416 -18.48 -3.09 13.43
N GLU A 417 -19.56 -3.68 13.95
CA GLU A 417 -19.62 -5.12 14.27
C GLU A 417 -19.92 -5.97 13.01
N ASP A 418 -20.50 -5.35 11.99
CA ASP A 418 -20.78 -6.01 10.70
C ASP A 418 -19.58 -6.02 9.75
N VAL A 419 -18.50 -5.29 10.09
CA VAL A 419 -17.33 -5.11 9.21
C VAL A 419 -16.42 -6.32 9.30
N CYS A 420 -16.18 -6.95 8.15
CA CYS A 420 -15.11 -7.94 8.04
C CYS A 420 -13.73 -7.26 8.08
N PRO A 421 -12.72 -7.88 8.73
CA PRO A 421 -11.34 -7.43 8.61
C PRO A 421 -10.89 -7.34 7.14
N ASP A 422 -9.92 -6.48 6.86
CA ASP A 422 -9.51 -6.17 5.48
C ASP A 422 -8.98 -7.41 4.74
N MET A 423 -9.32 -7.53 3.45
CA MET A 423 -8.93 -8.66 2.61
C MET A 423 -8.66 -8.21 1.18
N GLY A 424 -7.80 -8.95 0.47
CA GLY A 424 -7.50 -8.74 -0.94
C GLY A 424 -6.03 -8.48 -1.22
N ASP A 425 -5.67 -8.69 -2.48
CA ASP A 425 -4.34 -8.38 -3.01
C ASP A 425 -4.29 -7.00 -3.67
N SER A 426 -5.36 -6.23 -3.60
CA SER A 426 -5.50 -4.96 -4.34
C SER A 426 -4.44 -3.93 -3.97
N ALA A 427 -3.83 -4.00 -2.76
CA ALA A 427 -2.73 -3.14 -2.38
C ALA A 427 -1.42 -3.37 -3.18
N ILE A 428 -1.40 -4.32 -4.12
CA ILE A 428 -0.37 -4.38 -5.15
C ILE A 428 -0.34 -3.10 -6.01
N THR A 429 -1.45 -2.37 -6.09
CA THR A 429 -1.54 -1.07 -6.76
C THR A 429 -0.68 -0.03 -6.05
N GLU A 430 -0.69 0.00 -4.72
CA GLU A 430 0.13 0.91 -3.91
C GLU A 430 1.62 0.60 -4.05
N THR A 431 2.01 -0.67 -4.09
CA THR A 431 3.42 -1.03 -4.29
C THR A 431 3.93 -0.63 -5.68
N PHE A 432 3.05 -0.63 -6.68
CA PHE A 432 3.35 -0.14 -8.04
C PHE A 432 3.35 1.40 -8.15
N GLY A 433 2.84 2.11 -7.16
CA GLY A 433 2.83 3.57 -7.09
C GLY A 433 1.54 4.23 -7.60
N VAL A 434 0.41 3.54 -7.52
CA VAL A 434 -0.94 4.09 -7.74
C VAL A 434 -1.83 3.78 -6.54
N GLY A 435 -3.12 3.88 -6.61
CA GLY A 435 -3.99 3.74 -5.44
C GLY A 435 -3.78 4.85 -4.43
N GLY A 436 -3.58 4.53 -3.17
CA GLY A 436 -3.30 5.50 -2.09
C GLY A 436 -2.10 6.41 -2.37
N MET A 437 -1.12 5.94 -3.16
CA MET A 437 0.03 6.72 -3.63
C MET A 437 -0.35 7.85 -4.60
N ALA A 438 -1.54 7.77 -5.19
CA ALA A 438 -2.08 8.72 -6.16
C ALA A 438 -3.40 9.38 -5.70
N MET A 439 -3.73 9.34 -4.41
CA MET A 439 -5.02 9.80 -3.87
C MET A 439 -5.39 11.22 -4.31
N ILE A 440 -4.42 12.12 -4.38
CA ILE A 440 -4.63 13.51 -4.83
C ILE A 440 -5.11 13.61 -6.29
N ALA A 441 -4.92 12.59 -7.12
CA ALA A 441 -5.48 12.54 -8.47
C ALA A 441 -7.01 12.37 -8.44
N ALA A 442 -7.55 11.71 -7.40
CA ALA A 442 -8.96 11.37 -7.26
C ALA A 442 -9.58 11.88 -5.94
N PRO A 443 -9.63 13.21 -5.67
CA PRO A 443 -10.11 13.74 -4.38
C PRO A 443 -11.56 13.34 -4.04
N ALA A 444 -12.36 12.93 -5.04
CA ALA A 444 -13.73 12.45 -4.81
C ALA A 444 -13.76 11.12 -4.02
N VAL A 445 -12.69 10.32 -4.06
CA VAL A 445 -12.59 9.06 -3.31
C VAL A 445 -12.57 9.30 -1.81
N THR A 446 -11.93 10.38 -1.34
CA THR A 446 -11.88 10.71 0.10
C THR A 446 -13.26 10.90 0.71
N ARG A 447 -14.22 11.45 -0.04
CA ARG A 447 -15.61 11.58 0.41
C ARG A 447 -16.30 10.22 0.55
N PHE A 448 -15.99 9.29 -0.32
CA PHE A 448 -16.58 7.95 -0.28
C PHE A 448 -16.09 7.15 0.94
N VAL A 449 -14.83 7.31 1.32
CA VAL A 449 -14.26 6.65 2.51
C VAL A 449 -14.47 7.44 3.81
N GLY A 450 -15.34 8.46 3.80
CA GLY A 450 -15.69 9.22 5.01
C GLY A 450 -14.69 10.30 5.44
N ALA A 451 -13.64 10.53 4.66
CA ALA A 451 -12.70 11.63 4.84
C ALA A 451 -13.13 12.85 4.01
N GLY A 452 -12.67 14.05 4.38
CA GLY A 452 -13.17 15.34 3.86
C GLY A 452 -13.22 15.53 2.35
N GLY A 453 -12.20 16.13 1.74
CA GLY A 453 -12.20 16.50 0.33
C GLY A 453 -10.78 16.60 -0.22
N TYR A 454 -10.52 17.68 -0.98
CA TYR A 454 -9.22 17.91 -1.62
C TYR A 454 -8.06 17.96 -0.60
N GLU A 455 -8.26 18.62 0.54
CA GLU A 455 -7.23 18.75 1.59
C GLU A 455 -6.84 17.39 2.18
N ASP A 456 -7.81 16.49 2.37
CA ASP A 456 -7.53 15.13 2.85
C ASP A 456 -6.82 14.28 1.79
N ALA A 457 -7.18 14.41 0.53
CA ALA A 457 -6.48 13.76 -0.57
C ALA A 457 -5.03 14.25 -0.69
N LEU A 458 -4.82 15.57 -0.51
CA LEU A 458 -3.49 16.17 -0.49
C LEU A 458 -2.69 15.67 0.71
N ARG A 459 -3.30 15.64 1.90
CA ARG A 459 -2.65 15.12 3.12
C ARG A 459 -2.24 13.67 2.92
N THR A 460 -3.14 12.78 2.51
CA THR A 460 -2.83 11.35 2.27
C THR A 460 -1.67 11.19 1.30
N SER A 461 -1.71 11.88 0.14
CA SER A 461 -0.61 11.79 -0.83
C SER A 461 0.70 12.37 -0.31
N THR A 462 0.64 13.38 0.57
CA THR A 462 1.83 13.96 1.20
C THR A 462 2.41 12.99 2.23
N GLU A 463 1.58 12.36 3.06
CA GLU A 463 1.99 11.34 4.02
C GLU A 463 2.68 10.14 3.33
N MET A 464 2.21 9.76 2.14
CA MET A 464 2.86 8.68 1.36
C MET A 464 4.31 9.03 0.98
N THR A 465 4.68 10.32 0.91
CA THR A 465 6.08 10.70 0.68
C THR A 465 7.01 10.37 1.84
N GLU A 466 6.47 10.15 3.03
CA GLU A 466 7.25 9.83 4.23
C GLU A 466 7.74 8.37 4.23
N ILE A 467 7.00 7.49 3.55
CA ILE A 467 7.29 6.05 3.49
C ILE A 467 7.84 5.59 2.14
N THR A 468 7.95 6.50 1.16
CA THR A 468 8.45 6.19 -0.18
C THR A 468 9.74 6.93 -0.47
N ILE A 469 10.59 6.33 -1.32
CA ILE A 469 11.91 6.87 -1.60
C ILE A 469 11.99 7.70 -2.89
N ASP A 470 10.97 7.59 -3.78
CA ASP A 470 10.99 8.25 -5.08
C ASP A 470 9.57 8.52 -5.61
N ARG A 471 9.49 9.05 -6.83
CA ARG A 471 8.26 9.31 -7.57
C ARG A 471 8.31 8.68 -8.96
N ASN A 472 7.16 8.19 -9.43
CA ASN A 472 7.05 7.62 -10.76
C ASN A 472 6.92 8.73 -11.83
N PRO A 473 7.91 8.95 -12.68
CA PRO A 473 7.86 10.01 -13.69
C PRO A 473 6.88 9.70 -14.84
N ASN A 474 6.42 8.46 -14.97
CA ASN A 474 5.46 8.06 -16.00
C ASN A 474 4.00 8.40 -15.61
N PHE A 475 3.73 8.62 -14.32
CA PHE A 475 2.40 8.83 -13.77
C PHE A 475 2.29 10.19 -13.10
N ILE A 476 2.09 11.21 -13.93
CA ILE A 476 2.08 12.62 -13.50
C ILE A 476 0.68 13.02 -13.07
N ILE A 477 0.57 13.67 -11.91
CA ILE A 477 -0.67 14.18 -11.34
C ILE A 477 -0.76 15.69 -11.57
N PRO A 478 -1.64 16.16 -12.49
CA PRO A 478 -1.72 17.59 -12.83
C PRO A 478 -2.06 18.50 -11.64
N ASN A 479 -3.01 18.09 -10.80
CA ASN A 479 -3.44 18.85 -9.62
C ASN A 479 -2.48 18.74 -8.41
N TRP A 480 -1.34 18.06 -8.57
CA TRP A 480 -0.23 18.05 -7.62
C TRP A 480 1.03 18.69 -8.23
N ASN A 481 0.87 19.82 -8.84
CA ASN A 481 1.95 20.57 -9.51
C ASN A 481 2.74 19.72 -10.52
N PHE A 482 2.06 18.81 -11.23
CA PHE A 482 2.67 17.90 -12.20
C PHE A 482 3.78 16.99 -11.59
N GLN A 483 3.67 16.67 -10.31
CA GLN A 483 4.56 15.69 -9.69
C GLN A 483 4.12 14.27 -10.07
N GLY A 484 5.10 13.35 -10.06
CA GLY A 484 4.83 11.92 -10.20
C GLY A 484 4.17 11.33 -8.95
N THR A 485 3.51 10.19 -9.10
CA THR A 485 2.97 9.43 -7.97
C THR A 485 4.09 8.94 -7.05
N CYS A 486 3.82 8.77 -5.75
CA CYS A 486 4.80 8.24 -4.80
C CYS A 486 5.17 6.79 -5.17
N LEU A 487 6.45 6.43 -5.08
CA LEU A 487 6.95 5.12 -5.48
C LEU A 487 8.05 4.62 -4.54
N GLY A 488 8.04 3.30 -4.29
CA GLY A 488 9.07 2.63 -3.52
C GLY A 488 8.88 2.73 -2.01
N ILE A 489 7.86 2.03 -1.48
CA ILE A 489 7.66 1.91 -0.03
C ILE A 489 8.89 1.22 0.56
N ASP A 490 9.63 1.91 1.41
CA ASP A 490 10.82 1.38 2.08
C ASP A 490 10.44 0.81 3.45
N ALA A 491 10.79 -0.44 3.70
CA ALA A 491 10.50 -1.13 4.96
C ALA A 491 11.42 -0.72 6.13
N ARG A 492 12.40 0.16 5.90
CA ARG A 492 13.33 0.66 6.94
C ARG A 492 12.78 1.76 7.81
#